data_e19acf4d58a629cccf724870d0cba168
#
_entry.id   e19acf4d58a629cccf724870d0cba168
#
_cell.length_a   1.000
_cell.length_b   1.000
_cell.length_c   1.000
_cell.angle_alpha   90.00
_cell.angle_beta   90.00
_cell.angle_gamma   90.00
#
_symmetry.space_group_name_H-M   'P 1'
#
loop_
_entity.id
_entity.type
_entity.pdbx_description
1 polymer ?
#
loop_
_entity_poly.entity_id
_entity_poly.type
_entity_poly.pdbx_seq_one_letter_code
_entity_poly.pdbx_strand_id
1 'polypeptide(L)'
;MSRVFFIGATGGVGHRLLPQLIAQGHEVTALHRKPEQADSLKQQGAKPVEGDMMSLTRDDYKALLQDQEVIVFSAGAAGSGKDRTSKIDGDIPALLTELAEELGIQRFYLVSAFPEAGRTKGLGEGFEHYMQVKKTADARLVKSSLDWVILR
;
A
#
# COMPACT_ATOMS: atom_id res chain seq x y z
N MET A 1 5.51 -11.80 16.19
CA MET A 1 4.14 -11.67 15.62
C MET A 1 3.73 -10.20 15.66
N SER A 2 3.25 -9.68 14.55
CA SER A 2 2.77 -8.29 14.45
C SER A 2 1.39 -8.26 13.82
N ARG A 3 0.63 -7.22 14.13
CA ARG A 3 -0.64 -6.93 13.46
C ARG A 3 -0.34 -6.04 12.26
N VAL A 4 -0.57 -6.57 11.06
CA VAL A 4 -0.20 -5.96 9.78
C VAL A 4 -1.46 -5.54 9.03
N PHE A 5 -1.52 -4.28 8.62
CA PHE A 5 -2.50 -3.81 7.66
C PHE A 5 -1.89 -3.83 6.27
N PHE A 6 -2.46 -4.64 5.38
CA PHE A 6 -1.89 -4.91 4.07
C PHE A 6 -2.79 -4.36 2.95
N ILE A 7 -2.29 -3.37 2.24
CA ILE A 7 -2.95 -2.82 1.05
C ILE A 7 -2.21 -3.35 -0.19
N GLY A 8 -2.96 -3.98 -1.09
CA GLY A 8 -2.40 -4.61 -2.28
C GLY A 8 -2.17 -6.12 -2.14
N ALA A 9 -2.77 -6.76 -1.14
CA ALA A 9 -2.61 -8.19 -0.88
C ALA A 9 -3.06 -9.08 -2.05
N THR A 10 -3.96 -8.62 -2.89
CA THR A 10 -4.49 -9.35 -4.05
C THR A 10 -3.73 -9.10 -5.34
N GLY A 11 -2.75 -8.21 -5.33
CA GLY A 11 -1.93 -7.87 -6.49
C GLY A 11 -0.75 -8.81 -6.71
N GLY A 12 0.09 -8.50 -7.70
CA GLY A 12 1.21 -9.35 -8.10
C GLY A 12 2.25 -9.60 -7.00
N VAL A 13 2.63 -8.56 -6.28
CA VAL A 13 3.53 -8.70 -5.11
C VAL A 13 2.76 -9.27 -3.93
N GLY A 14 1.55 -8.76 -3.70
CA GLY A 14 0.76 -9.09 -2.52
C GLY A 14 0.42 -10.57 -2.40
N HIS A 15 -0.01 -11.21 -3.49
CA HIS A 15 -0.39 -12.63 -3.44
C HIS A 15 0.80 -13.56 -3.17
N ARG A 16 2.03 -13.09 -3.41
CA ARG A 16 3.25 -13.82 -3.07
C ARG A 16 3.73 -13.54 -1.65
N LEU A 17 3.51 -12.32 -1.17
CA LEU A 17 3.96 -11.90 0.16
C LEU A 17 3.02 -12.36 1.27
N LEU A 18 1.71 -12.33 1.04
CA LEU A 18 0.71 -12.68 2.05
C LEU A 18 0.93 -14.05 2.69
N PRO A 19 1.13 -15.15 1.91
CA PRO A 19 1.38 -16.46 2.51
C PRO A 19 2.61 -16.49 3.42
N GLN A 20 3.63 -15.72 3.08
CA GLN A 20 4.86 -15.65 3.88
C GLN A 20 4.63 -14.95 5.20
N LEU A 21 3.86 -13.86 5.22
CA LEU A 21 3.50 -13.16 6.45
C LEU A 21 2.69 -14.06 7.37
N ILE A 22 1.72 -14.77 6.83
CA ILE A 22 0.88 -15.71 7.59
C ILE A 22 1.73 -16.87 8.14
N ALA A 23 2.63 -17.43 7.33
CA ALA A 23 3.51 -18.53 7.75
C ALA A 23 4.44 -18.12 8.91
N GLN A 24 4.81 -16.85 8.99
CA GLN A 24 5.61 -16.31 10.09
C GLN A 24 4.78 -15.94 11.33
N GLY A 25 3.48 -16.17 11.31
CA GLY A 25 2.62 -15.97 12.47
C GLY A 25 2.07 -14.55 12.64
N HIS A 26 2.17 -13.71 11.61
CA HIS A 26 1.60 -12.36 11.69
C HIS A 26 0.08 -12.39 11.51
N GLU A 27 -0.62 -11.50 12.20
CA GLU A 27 -2.04 -11.26 12.00
C GLU A 27 -2.21 -10.21 10.90
N VAL A 28 -2.70 -10.62 9.74
CA VAL A 28 -2.81 -9.74 8.57
C VAL A 28 -4.26 -9.36 8.31
N THR A 29 -4.54 -8.06 8.32
CA THR A 29 -5.79 -7.48 7.84
C THR A 29 -5.53 -7.00 6.41
N ALA A 30 -6.24 -7.59 5.44
CA ALA A 30 -6.02 -7.35 4.02
C ALA A 30 -7.19 -6.57 3.40
N LEU A 31 -6.91 -5.39 2.87
CA LEU A 31 -7.88 -4.60 2.14
C LEU A 31 -8.10 -5.21 0.76
N HIS A 32 -9.35 -5.38 0.36
CA HIS A 32 -9.71 -5.82 -0.98
C HIS A 32 -10.89 -5.02 -1.52
N ARG A 33 -10.98 -4.87 -2.84
CA ARG A 33 -12.05 -4.10 -3.47
C ARG A 33 -13.25 -4.96 -3.87
N LYS A 34 -12.99 -6.13 -4.43
CA LYS A 34 -14.04 -7.00 -4.97
C LYS A 34 -14.51 -7.99 -3.90
N PRO A 35 -15.85 -8.11 -3.67
CA PRO A 35 -16.37 -9.00 -2.65
C PRO A 35 -15.91 -10.46 -2.77
N GLU A 36 -15.76 -10.95 -4.01
CA GLU A 36 -15.33 -12.32 -4.29
C GLU A 36 -13.89 -12.63 -3.83
N GLN A 37 -13.08 -11.62 -3.53
CA GLN A 37 -11.73 -11.82 -3.04
C GLN A 37 -11.67 -12.20 -1.56
N ALA A 38 -12.75 -11.96 -0.81
CA ALA A 38 -12.78 -12.19 0.64
C ALA A 38 -12.50 -13.65 1.02
N ASP A 39 -13.13 -14.59 0.33
CA ASP A 39 -12.99 -16.02 0.67
C ASP A 39 -11.56 -16.51 0.46
N SER A 40 -10.91 -16.10 -0.61
CA SER A 40 -9.51 -16.46 -0.87
C SER A 40 -8.59 -15.92 0.23
N LEU A 41 -8.80 -14.68 0.66
CA LEU A 41 -8.01 -14.08 1.73
C LEU A 41 -8.22 -14.82 3.06
N LYS A 42 -9.46 -15.19 3.38
CA LYS A 42 -9.77 -15.98 4.59
C LYS A 42 -9.11 -17.35 4.54
N GLN A 43 -9.16 -18.02 3.40
CA GLN A 43 -8.53 -19.34 3.24
C GLN A 43 -7.02 -19.29 3.44
N GLN A 44 -6.40 -18.17 3.12
CA GLN A 44 -4.97 -17.95 3.35
C GLN A 44 -4.64 -17.58 4.81
N GLY A 45 -5.65 -17.32 5.63
CA GLY A 45 -5.47 -16.97 7.04
C GLY A 45 -5.49 -15.48 7.34
N ALA A 46 -5.82 -14.65 6.36
CA ALA A 46 -5.95 -13.20 6.55
C ALA A 46 -7.37 -12.81 6.97
N LYS A 47 -7.49 -11.65 7.62
CA LYS A 47 -8.78 -11.00 7.90
C LYS A 47 -9.09 -10.06 6.73
N PRO A 48 -10.09 -10.37 5.88
CA PRO A 48 -10.42 -9.49 4.76
C PRO A 48 -11.22 -8.28 5.23
N VAL A 49 -10.94 -7.13 4.61
CA VAL A 49 -11.74 -5.91 4.77
C VAL A 49 -12.05 -5.38 3.38
N GLU A 50 -13.34 -5.21 3.07
CA GLU A 50 -13.77 -4.67 1.80
C GLU A 50 -13.72 -3.15 1.82
N GLY A 51 -13.17 -2.55 0.75
CA GLY A 51 -13.15 -1.12 0.57
C GLY A 51 -12.50 -0.72 -0.75
N ASP A 52 -13.01 0.35 -1.35
CA ASP A 52 -12.44 0.93 -2.56
C ASP A 52 -11.50 2.07 -2.18
N MET A 53 -10.23 1.95 -2.55
CA MET A 53 -9.21 2.97 -2.27
C MET A 53 -9.56 4.34 -2.84
N MET A 54 -10.35 4.39 -3.92
CA MET A 54 -10.76 5.66 -4.53
C MET A 54 -11.84 6.38 -3.73
N SER A 55 -12.58 5.68 -2.88
CA SER A 55 -13.70 6.25 -2.13
C SER A 55 -13.53 6.26 -0.61
N LEU A 56 -12.58 5.49 -0.06
CA LEU A 56 -12.31 5.50 1.37
C LEU A 56 -11.82 6.88 1.82
N THR A 57 -12.39 7.38 2.91
CA THR A 57 -12.03 8.67 3.50
C THR A 57 -10.85 8.53 4.47
N ARG A 58 -10.31 9.67 4.91
CA ARG A 58 -9.29 9.70 5.97
C ARG A 58 -9.79 8.98 7.24
N ASP A 59 -11.01 9.23 7.65
CA ASP A 59 -11.60 8.61 8.85
C ASP A 59 -11.78 7.09 8.68
N ASP A 60 -12.13 6.64 7.47
CA ASP A 60 -12.20 5.21 7.14
C ASP A 60 -10.84 4.53 7.32
N TYR A 61 -9.78 5.11 6.75
CA TYR A 61 -8.43 4.59 6.91
C TYR A 61 -7.96 4.63 8.36
N LYS A 62 -8.27 5.72 9.07
CA LYS A 62 -7.91 5.84 10.49
C LYS A 62 -8.55 4.71 11.31
N ALA A 63 -9.82 4.41 11.07
CA ALA A 63 -10.52 3.31 11.74
C ALA A 63 -9.88 1.95 11.41
N LEU A 64 -9.51 1.72 10.15
CA LEU A 64 -8.86 0.47 9.72
C LEU A 64 -7.47 0.29 10.33
N LEU A 65 -6.77 1.38 10.60
CA LEU A 65 -5.42 1.36 11.17
C LEU A 65 -5.39 1.25 12.69
N GLN A 66 -6.53 1.36 13.38
CA GLN A 66 -6.58 1.19 14.83
C GLN A 66 -6.04 -0.20 15.21
N ASP A 67 -5.18 -0.23 16.21
CA ASP A 67 -4.54 -1.44 16.74
C ASP A 67 -3.58 -2.16 15.77
N GLN A 68 -3.27 -1.57 14.63
CA GLN A 68 -2.25 -2.10 13.73
C GLN A 68 -0.85 -1.66 14.15
N GLU A 69 0.14 -2.49 13.87
CA GLU A 69 1.54 -2.22 14.22
C GLU A 69 2.42 -1.95 13.00
N VAL A 70 2.01 -2.47 11.85
CA VAL A 70 2.78 -2.39 10.60
C VAL A 70 1.83 -2.10 9.44
N ILE A 71 2.26 -1.24 8.53
CA ILE A 71 1.58 -1.03 7.25
C ILE A 71 2.45 -1.61 6.15
N VAL A 72 1.85 -2.43 5.27
CA VAL A 72 2.46 -2.91 4.03
C VAL A 72 1.63 -2.38 2.86
N PHE A 73 2.25 -1.62 1.99
CA PHE A 73 1.61 -1.02 0.83
C PHE A 73 2.27 -1.50 -0.45
N SER A 74 1.56 -2.34 -1.21
CA SER A 74 2.00 -2.83 -2.52
C SER A 74 0.97 -2.61 -3.62
N ALA A 75 -0.05 -1.77 -3.36
CA ALA A 75 -1.05 -1.43 -4.36
C ALA A 75 -0.52 -0.41 -5.36
N GLY A 76 -1.08 -0.44 -6.58
CA GLY A 76 -0.79 0.52 -7.63
C GLY A 76 -1.97 0.63 -8.58
N ALA A 77 -2.03 1.73 -9.33
CA ALA A 77 -3.09 1.97 -10.30
C ALA A 77 -2.96 1.10 -11.56
N ALA A 78 -1.80 0.50 -11.79
CA ALA A 78 -1.53 -0.42 -12.91
C ALA A 78 -1.91 0.14 -14.28
N GLY A 79 -1.62 1.44 -14.51
CA GLY A 79 -1.92 2.10 -15.79
C GLY A 79 -3.38 2.46 -16.02
N SER A 80 -4.21 2.46 -14.98
CA SER A 80 -5.64 2.76 -15.08
C SER A 80 -5.99 4.25 -15.14
N GLY A 81 -5.00 5.10 -15.41
CA GLY A 81 -5.17 6.54 -15.60
C GLY A 81 -4.45 7.39 -14.56
N LYS A 82 -4.21 8.66 -14.94
CA LYS A 82 -3.44 9.60 -14.10
C LYS A 82 -4.11 9.90 -12.76
N ASP A 83 -5.45 10.03 -12.73
CA ASP A 83 -6.19 10.32 -11.50
C ASP A 83 -6.04 9.17 -10.49
N ARG A 84 -6.18 7.94 -10.94
CA ARG A 84 -6.00 6.78 -10.10
C ARG A 84 -4.55 6.63 -9.66
N THR A 85 -3.60 6.89 -10.53
CA THR A 85 -2.17 6.88 -10.20
C THR A 85 -1.85 7.92 -9.13
N SER A 86 -2.32 9.15 -9.28
CA SER A 86 -2.10 10.21 -8.29
C SER A 86 -2.63 9.82 -6.92
N LYS A 87 -3.82 9.24 -6.87
CA LYS A 87 -4.43 8.84 -5.60
C LYS A 87 -3.81 7.59 -5.01
N ILE A 88 -3.79 6.49 -5.77
CA ILE A 88 -3.37 5.17 -5.25
C ILE A 88 -1.86 5.13 -5.00
N ASP A 89 -1.06 5.64 -5.92
CA ASP A 89 0.40 5.60 -5.82
C ASP A 89 0.99 6.79 -5.05
N GLY A 90 0.21 7.84 -4.84
CA GLY A 90 0.68 9.10 -4.23
C GLY A 90 -0.08 9.52 -2.98
N ASP A 91 -1.33 9.93 -3.11
CA ASP A 91 -2.11 10.53 -2.02
C ASP A 91 -2.34 9.55 -0.86
N ILE A 92 -2.67 8.30 -1.17
CA ILE A 92 -2.96 7.28 -0.16
C ILE A 92 -1.71 6.92 0.64
N PRO A 93 -0.56 6.60 0.04
CA PRO A 93 0.67 6.40 0.82
C PRO A 93 1.03 7.58 1.71
N ALA A 94 0.86 8.82 1.22
CA ALA A 94 1.11 10.02 2.02
C ALA A 94 0.14 10.13 3.21
N LEU A 95 -1.14 9.87 2.99
CA LEU A 95 -2.16 9.86 4.04
C LEU A 95 -1.86 8.78 5.09
N LEU A 96 -1.52 7.57 4.66
CA LEU A 96 -1.20 6.48 5.57
C LEU A 96 0.06 6.77 6.39
N THR A 97 1.05 7.44 5.80
CA THR A 97 2.24 7.89 6.51
C THR A 97 1.85 8.86 7.64
N GLU A 98 1.01 9.84 7.34
CA GLU A 98 0.51 10.82 8.32
C GLU A 98 -0.29 10.13 9.43
N LEU A 99 -1.22 9.23 9.06
CA LEU A 99 -2.02 8.49 10.04
C LEU A 99 -1.17 7.56 10.90
N ALA A 100 -0.14 6.93 10.34
CA ALA A 100 0.78 6.11 11.10
C ALA A 100 1.51 6.92 12.17
N GLU A 101 1.98 8.11 11.82
CA GLU A 101 2.60 9.03 12.78
C GLU A 101 1.61 9.42 13.89
N GLU A 102 0.36 9.76 13.51
CA GLU A 102 -0.69 10.14 14.45
C GLU A 102 -1.07 9.00 15.41
N LEU A 103 -1.16 7.78 14.91
CA LEU A 103 -1.61 6.60 15.67
C LEU A 103 -0.47 5.86 16.38
N GLY A 104 0.79 6.28 16.19
CA GLY A 104 1.94 5.62 16.78
C GLY A 104 2.32 4.30 16.11
N ILE A 105 1.89 4.07 14.88
CA ILE A 105 2.35 2.94 14.06
C ILE A 105 3.75 3.28 13.57
N GLN A 106 4.74 2.45 13.90
CA GLN A 106 6.14 2.79 13.64
C GLN A 106 6.69 2.28 12.31
N ARG A 107 6.17 1.16 11.79
CA ARG A 107 6.76 0.49 10.63
C ARG A 107 5.90 0.61 9.39
N PHE A 108 6.52 1.03 8.29
CA PHE A 108 5.87 1.18 7.00
C PHE A 108 6.75 0.60 5.90
N TYR A 109 6.23 -0.41 5.21
CA TYR A 109 6.88 -1.05 4.06
C TYR A 109 6.16 -0.62 2.78
N LEU A 110 6.86 0.10 1.92
CA LEU A 110 6.33 0.60 0.64
C LEU A 110 7.02 -0.11 -0.52
N VAL A 111 6.23 -0.74 -1.38
CA VAL A 111 6.73 -1.25 -2.67
C VAL A 111 6.66 -0.09 -3.67
N SER A 112 7.79 0.28 -4.22
CA SER A 112 7.95 1.42 -5.10
C SER A 112 8.70 1.03 -6.38
N ALA A 113 9.26 2.01 -7.08
CA ALA A 113 10.03 1.82 -8.29
C ALA A 113 11.33 2.63 -8.21
N PHE A 114 12.34 2.24 -8.98
CA PHE A 114 13.54 3.07 -9.15
C PHE A 114 13.11 4.37 -9.84
N PRO A 115 13.31 5.55 -9.21
CA PRO A 115 12.73 6.80 -9.71
C PRO A 115 13.15 7.18 -11.14
N GLU A 116 14.32 6.76 -11.56
CA GLU A 116 14.86 7.08 -12.89
C GLU A 116 14.79 5.91 -13.88
N ALA A 117 14.25 4.75 -13.45
CA ALA A 117 14.17 3.58 -14.32
C ALA A 117 13.27 3.83 -15.51
N GLY A 118 13.81 3.61 -16.71
CA GLY A 118 13.05 3.75 -17.96
C GLY A 118 12.70 5.18 -18.38
N ARG A 119 13.10 6.20 -17.60
CA ARG A 119 12.76 7.60 -17.89
C ARG A 119 13.27 8.07 -19.26
N THR A 120 14.40 7.54 -19.72
CA THR A 120 15.00 7.90 -21.02
C THR A 120 14.47 7.07 -22.19
N LYS A 121 13.55 6.14 -21.94
CA LYS A 121 13.05 5.21 -22.98
C LYS A 121 11.80 5.71 -23.69
N GLY A 122 11.30 6.90 -23.37
CA GLY A 122 10.12 7.46 -24.03
C GLY A 122 8.85 6.62 -23.85
N LEU A 123 8.60 6.13 -22.63
CA LEU A 123 7.48 5.22 -22.34
C LEU A 123 6.12 5.93 -22.20
N GLY A 124 6.07 7.25 -22.47
CA GLY A 124 4.85 8.04 -22.51
C GLY A 124 4.57 8.84 -21.25
N GLU A 125 3.58 9.75 -21.36
CA GLU A 125 3.23 10.68 -20.27
C GLU A 125 2.68 9.95 -19.03
N GLY A 126 1.91 8.88 -19.23
CA GLY A 126 1.37 8.09 -18.13
C GLY A 126 2.46 7.46 -17.28
N PHE A 127 3.51 6.94 -17.91
CA PHE A 127 4.67 6.38 -17.22
C PHE A 127 5.45 7.46 -16.47
N GLU A 128 5.68 8.61 -17.10
CA GLU A 128 6.37 9.74 -16.45
C GLU A 128 5.59 10.24 -15.24
N HIS A 129 4.27 10.36 -15.36
CA HIS A 129 3.40 10.72 -14.25
C HIS A 129 3.51 9.71 -13.10
N TYR A 130 3.42 8.42 -13.41
CA TYR A 130 3.58 7.34 -12.44
C TYR A 130 4.91 7.44 -11.69
N MET A 131 6.02 7.59 -12.41
CA MET A 131 7.35 7.68 -11.81
C MET A 131 7.48 8.92 -10.91
N GLN A 132 6.92 10.05 -11.33
CA GLN A 132 6.92 11.27 -10.52
C GLN A 132 6.10 11.11 -9.24
N VAL A 133 4.93 10.50 -9.34
CA VAL A 133 4.06 10.23 -8.19
C VAL A 133 4.77 9.30 -7.19
N LYS A 134 5.38 8.23 -7.67
CA LYS A 134 6.14 7.30 -6.81
C LYS A 134 7.31 8.00 -6.12
N LYS A 135 8.05 8.81 -6.86
CA LYS A 135 9.17 9.59 -6.30
C LYS A 135 8.72 10.52 -5.19
N THR A 136 7.60 11.20 -5.37
CA THR A 136 7.02 12.10 -4.36
C THR A 136 6.57 11.35 -3.12
N ALA A 137 5.90 10.20 -3.30
CA ALA A 137 5.47 9.36 -2.19
C ALA A 137 6.66 8.81 -1.40
N ASP A 138 7.70 8.34 -2.09
CA ASP A 138 8.94 7.88 -1.46
C ASP A 138 9.57 9.00 -0.60
N ALA A 139 9.66 10.21 -1.15
CA ALA A 139 10.23 11.37 -0.45
C ALA A 139 9.43 11.73 0.81
N ARG A 140 8.10 11.65 0.74
CA ARG A 140 7.23 11.92 1.90
C ARG A 140 7.48 10.90 3.02
N LEU A 141 7.60 9.62 2.66
CA LEU A 141 7.85 8.55 3.64
C LEU A 141 9.23 8.70 4.28
N VAL A 142 10.25 9.01 3.49
CA VAL A 142 11.64 9.22 3.98
C VAL A 142 11.72 10.37 4.98
N LYS A 143 10.91 11.40 4.81
CA LYS A 143 10.84 12.56 5.73
C LYS A 143 10.06 12.29 7.00
N SER A 144 9.34 11.17 7.09
CA SER A 144 8.55 10.83 8.26
C SER A 144 9.42 10.35 9.43
N SER A 145 8.79 10.26 10.60
CA SER A 145 9.42 9.69 11.80
C SER A 145 9.34 8.16 11.86
N LEU A 146 8.79 7.52 10.82
CA LEU A 146 8.57 6.08 10.80
C LEU A 146 9.86 5.30 10.52
N ASP A 147 9.88 4.06 11.00
CA ASP A 147 10.85 3.05 10.56
C ASP A 147 10.38 2.51 9.20
N TRP A 148 10.77 3.19 8.15
CA TRP A 148 10.31 2.87 6.80
C TRP A 148 11.29 1.96 6.06
N VAL A 149 10.72 1.15 5.17
CA VAL A 149 11.47 0.37 4.18
C VAL A 149 10.83 0.60 2.82
N ILE A 150 11.61 0.98 1.84
CA ILE A 150 11.16 1.15 0.45
C ILE A 150 11.79 0.05 -0.38
N LEU A 151 10.94 -0.79 -0.97
CA LEU A 151 11.35 -1.89 -1.85
C LEU A 151 11.21 -1.44 -3.31
N ARG A 152 12.27 -1.65 -4.10
CA ARG A 152 12.30 -1.23 -5.51
C ARG A 152 12.67 -2.40 -6.42
#